data_a36076a87f6912f78660e002f0e29713
#
_entry.id   a36076a87f6912f78660e002f0e29713
#
_cell.length_a   1.000
_cell.length_b   1.000
_cell.length_c   1.000
_cell.angle_alpha   90.00
_cell.angle_beta   90.00
_cell.angle_gamma   90.00
#
_symmetry.space_group_name_H-M   'P 1'
#
loop_
_entity.id
_entity.type
_entity.pdbx_description
1 polymer ?
#
loop_
_entity_poly.entity_id
_entity_poly.type
_entity_poly.pdbx_seq_one_letter_code
_entity_poly.pdbx_strand_id
1 'polypeptide(L)'
;RAFLWSDGALIPVADPDCPQPQDLLGYELQREQVEQNTRLLLSGRQANNVLLFGDGGTGKSATVKSMLYLPGMEDLRLIEIQKENLTGLPSLIRSLASRRQKFILFIDDLAFDQDDKTYSSMKTILEGSLEKRPVNVAIYATSNRRHLVRQTFTDRAGDEVDTFETISEKTALA
;
A
#
# COMPACT_ATOMS: atom_id res chain seq x y z
N ARG A 1 0.02 6.10 -16.45
CA ARG A 1 0.41 5.02 -15.53
C ARG A 1 0.00 5.31 -14.09
N ALA A 2 -0.22 6.58 -13.74
CA ALA A 2 -0.73 7.01 -12.44
C ALA A 2 -2.20 7.44 -12.55
N PHE A 3 -2.98 7.13 -11.51
CA PHE A 3 -4.40 7.42 -11.44
C PHE A 3 -4.78 7.86 -10.03
N LEU A 4 -5.83 8.67 -9.95
CA LEU A 4 -6.52 8.98 -8.70
C LEU A 4 -7.87 8.25 -8.70
N TRP A 5 -8.18 7.59 -7.61
CA TRP A 5 -9.51 7.02 -7.38
C TRP A 5 -10.36 8.01 -6.61
N SER A 6 -11.42 8.50 -7.24
CA SER A 6 -12.34 9.47 -6.65
C SER A 6 -13.76 9.19 -7.11
N ASP A 7 -14.70 9.14 -6.17
CA ASP A 7 -16.16 8.99 -6.40
C ASP A 7 -16.52 7.86 -7.37
N GLY A 8 -15.83 6.73 -7.25
CA GLY A 8 -16.09 5.55 -8.08
C GLY A 8 -15.47 5.61 -9.49
N ALA A 9 -14.62 6.58 -9.77
CA ALA A 9 -13.96 6.73 -11.06
C ALA A 9 -12.43 6.76 -10.95
N LEU A 10 -11.75 6.20 -11.95
CA LEU A 10 -10.31 6.34 -12.13
C LEU A 10 -9.99 7.56 -13.00
N ILE A 11 -9.30 8.51 -12.42
CA ILE A 11 -8.90 9.75 -13.08
C ILE A 11 -7.43 9.64 -13.45
N PRO A 12 -7.04 9.66 -14.74
CA PRO A 12 -5.64 9.63 -15.14
C PRO A 12 -4.90 10.88 -14.66
N VAL A 13 -3.68 10.69 -14.12
CA VAL A 13 -2.76 11.76 -13.77
C VAL A 13 -1.68 11.83 -14.86
N ALA A 14 -1.71 12.87 -15.66
CA ALA A 14 -0.82 13.00 -16.81
C ALA A 14 0.65 13.25 -16.41
N ASP A 15 0.87 14.06 -15.37
CA ASP A 15 2.19 14.40 -14.85
C ASP A 15 2.23 14.15 -13.33
N PRO A 16 2.46 12.90 -12.93
CA PRO A 16 2.47 12.55 -11.52
C PRO A 16 3.74 13.09 -10.84
N ASP A 17 3.57 13.67 -9.67
CA ASP A 17 4.68 14.08 -8.80
C ASP A 17 5.33 12.83 -8.17
N CYS A 18 6.18 12.19 -8.95
CA CYS A 18 6.89 10.99 -8.57
C CYS A 18 8.40 11.22 -8.71
N PRO A 19 9.17 11.10 -7.64
CA PRO A 19 10.62 11.23 -7.70
C PRO A 19 11.24 10.07 -8.49
N GLN A 20 12.39 10.33 -9.08
CA GLN A 20 13.21 9.27 -9.65
C GLN A 20 13.85 8.44 -8.52
N PRO A 21 14.01 7.12 -8.67
CA PRO A 21 14.59 6.29 -7.63
C PRO A 21 15.98 6.73 -7.18
N GLN A 22 16.80 7.25 -8.08
CA GLN A 22 18.14 7.74 -7.78
C GLN A 22 18.19 9.04 -6.97
N ASP A 23 17.08 9.79 -6.93
CA ASP A 23 16.99 11.04 -6.17
C ASP A 23 16.66 10.80 -4.70
N LEU A 24 16.33 9.56 -4.33
CA LEU A 24 16.00 9.17 -2.98
C LEU A 24 17.25 8.81 -2.20
N LEU A 25 17.45 9.45 -1.05
CA LEU A 25 18.58 9.22 -0.16
C LEU A 25 18.14 8.53 1.13
N GLY A 26 18.98 7.63 1.63
CA GLY A 26 18.71 6.89 2.87
C GLY A 26 17.68 5.77 2.72
N TYR A 27 17.54 4.98 3.77
CA TYR A 27 16.58 3.87 3.85
C TYR A 27 16.71 2.86 2.69
N GLU A 28 17.92 2.58 2.23
CA GLU A 28 18.19 1.72 1.07
C GLU A 28 17.60 0.33 1.25
N LEU A 29 17.73 -0.25 2.44
CA LEU A 29 17.20 -1.57 2.73
C LEU A 29 15.66 -1.62 2.59
N GLN A 30 14.96 -0.64 3.17
CA GLN A 30 13.51 -0.57 3.10
C GLN A 30 13.03 -0.33 1.66
N ARG A 31 13.72 0.53 0.91
CA ARG A 31 13.39 0.77 -0.50
C ARG A 31 13.62 -0.48 -1.35
N GLU A 32 14.69 -1.20 -1.12
CA GLU A 32 14.97 -2.47 -1.79
C GLU A 32 13.88 -3.51 -1.53
N GLN A 33 13.40 -3.61 -0.30
CA GLN A 33 12.30 -4.50 0.06
C GLN A 33 10.99 -4.14 -0.67
N VAL A 34 10.66 -2.86 -0.75
CA VAL A 34 9.49 -2.39 -1.51
C VAL A 34 9.65 -2.71 -2.99
N GLU A 35 10.85 -2.50 -3.56
CA GLU A 35 11.14 -2.84 -4.95
C GLU A 35 11.00 -4.35 -5.20
N GLN A 36 11.59 -5.18 -4.37
CA GLN A 36 11.50 -6.64 -4.50
C GLN A 36 10.06 -7.13 -4.45
N ASN A 37 9.25 -6.61 -3.52
CA ASN A 37 7.83 -6.91 -3.43
C ASN A 37 7.06 -6.48 -4.67
N THR A 38 7.39 -5.32 -5.22
CA THR A 38 6.79 -4.81 -6.46
C THR A 38 7.17 -5.68 -7.66
N ARG A 39 8.40 -6.16 -7.71
CA ARG A 39 8.84 -7.11 -8.76
C ARG A 39 8.12 -8.46 -8.67
N LEU A 40 7.82 -8.95 -7.46
CA LEU A 40 6.95 -10.12 -7.27
C LEU A 40 5.56 -9.88 -7.87
N LEU A 41 4.96 -8.72 -7.58
CA LEU A 41 3.67 -8.33 -8.15
C LEU A 41 3.70 -8.36 -9.69
N LEU A 42 4.73 -7.76 -10.28
CA LEU A 42 4.89 -7.73 -11.74
C LEU A 42 5.06 -9.12 -12.36
N SER A 43 5.72 -10.03 -11.65
CA SER A 43 5.94 -11.40 -12.13
C SER A 43 4.68 -12.28 -12.06
N GLY A 44 3.56 -11.77 -11.58
CA GLY A 44 2.33 -12.52 -11.38
C GLY A 44 2.35 -13.43 -10.15
N ARG A 45 3.31 -13.25 -9.26
CA ARG A 45 3.38 -13.93 -7.97
C ARG A 45 2.60 -13.17 -6.91
N GLN A 46 2.22 -13.87 -5.86
CA GLN A 46 1.58 -13.26 -4.71
C GLN A 46 2.55 -12.30 -4.03
N ALA A 47 2.29 -11.00 -4.15
CA ALA A 47 2.99 -9.96 -3.41
C ALA A 47 2.30 -9.69 -2.08
N ASN A 48 3.03 -9.11 -1.12
CA ASN A 48 2.47 -8.68 0.15
C ASN A 48 1.84 -7.29 0.03
N ASN A 49 0.87 -6.99 0.90
CA ASN A 49 0.53 -5.61 1.21
C ASN A 49 1.66 -4.99 2.03
N VAL A 50 1.90 -3.70 1.82
CA VAL A 50 3.03 -2.97 2.43
C VAL A 50 2.49 -1.85 3.29
N LEU A 51 3.02 -1.73 4.51
CA LEU A 51 2.84 -0.54 5.34
C LEU A 51 4.20 0.06 5.66
N LEU A 52 4.45 1.27 5.18
CA LEU A 52 5.60 2.07 5.55
C LEU A 52 5.20 3.05 6.65
N PHE A 53 5.84 2.93 7.81
CA PHE A 53 5.56 3.81 8.94
C PHE A 53 6.84 4.42 9.50
N GLY A 54 6.72 5.55 10.16
CA GLY A 54 7.84 6.29 10.75
C GLY A 54 7.58 7.79 10.72
N ASP A 55 8.62 8.55 11.07
CA ASP A 55 8.52 10.01 11.14
C ASP A 55 8.22 10.64 9.77
N GLY A 56 7.61 11.83 9.80
CA GLY A 56 7.37 12.60 8.58
C GLY A 56 8.68 12.98 7.87
N GLY A 57 8.61 13.13 6.55
CA GLY A 57 9.76 13.57 5.76
C GLY A 57 10.83 12.50 5.51
N THR A 58 10.58 11.24 5.81
CA THR A 58 11.56 10.14 5.62
C THR A 58 11.49 9.49 4.23
N GLY A 59 10.68 10.02 3.31
CA GLY A 59 10.60 9.52 1.93
C GLY A 59 9.70 8.31 1.72
N LYS A 60 8.78 8.00 2.65
CA LYS A 60 7.85 6.86 2.53
C LYS A 60 6.99 6.93 1.27
N SER A 61 6.26 8.03 1.10
CA SER A 61 5.41 8.25 -0.08
C SER A 61 6.23 8.31 -1.36
N ALA A 62 7.38 8.98 -1.31
CA ALA A 62 8.31 9.06 -2.43
C ALA A 62 8.82 7.69 -2.86
N THR A 63 9.10 6.78 -1.91
CA THR A 63 9.52 5.41 -2.20
C THR A 63 8.45 4.65 -2.99
N VAL A 64 7.19 4.71 -2.57
CA VAL A 64 6.09 4.05 -3.30
C VAL A 64 5.93 4.63 -4.70
N LYS A 65 5.89 5.94 -4.82
CA LYS A 65 5.71 6.63 -6.11
C LYS A 65 6.85 6.36 -7.08
N SER A 66 8.08 6.25 -6.60
CA SER A 66 9.26 5.99 -7.43
C SER A 66 9.25 4.63 -8.12
N MET A 67 8.43 3.69 -7.65
CA MET A 67 8.31 2.36 -8.28
C MET A 67 7.89 2.44 -9.75
N LEU A 68 7.15 3.47 -10.15
CA LEU A 68 6.74 3.67 -11.55
C LEU A 68 7.91 3.88 -12.52
N TYR A 69 9.05 4.36 -12.02
CA TYR A 69 10.21 4.73 -12.83
C TYR A 69 11.33 3.69 -12.84
N LEU A 70 11.18 2.62 -12.08
CA LEU A 70 12.15 1.53 -12.11
C LEU A 70 12.11 0.79 -13.45
N PRO A 71 13.25 0.33 -13.97
CA PRO A 71 13.30 -0.49 -15.18
C PRO A 71 12.46 -1.77 -15.04
N GLY A 72 11.73 -2.11 -16.09
CA GLY A 72 10.89 -3.31 -16.13
C GLY A 72 9.51 -3.15 -15.49
N MET A 73 9.12 -1.92 -15.10
CA MET A 73 7.84 -1.62 -14.45
C MET A 73 6.77 -1.04 -15.41
N GLU A 74 6.87 -1.30 -16.71
CA GLU A 74 5.99 -0.71 -17.73
C GLU A 74 4.52 -1.11 -17.55
N ASP A 75 4.28 -2.34 -17.08
CA ASP A 75 2.93 -2.86 -16.81
C ASP A 75 2.37 -2.42 -15.44
N LEU A 76 3.16 -1.72 -14.64
CA LEU A 76 2.73 -1.21 -13.33
C LEU A 76 1.83 0.02 -13.49
N ARG A 77 0.77 0.02 -12.70
CA ARG A 77 -0.16 1.15 -12.53
C ARG A 77 -0.24 1.51 -11.06
N LEU A 78 -0.12 2.78 -10.76
CA LEU A 78 -0.27 3.32 -9.41
C LEU A 78 -1.61 4.02 -9.31
N ILE A 79 -2.45 3.61 -8.36
CA ILE A 79 -3.75 4.23 -8.10
C ILE A 79 -3.72 4.80 -6.68
N GLU A 80 -3.76 6.11 -6.57
CA GLU A 80 -3.87 6.78 -5.28
C GLU A 80 -5.31 6.75 -4.80
N ILE A 81 -5.50 6.31 -3.57
CA ILE A 81 -6.80 6.20 -2.90
C ILE A 81 -6.85 7.22 -1.77
N GLN A 82 -7.78 8.14 -1.84
CA GLN A 82 -8.04 9.06 -0.73
C GLN A 82 -8.82 8.37 0.38
N LYS A 83 -8.59 8.78 1.64
CA LYS A 83 -9.21 8.18 2.82
C LYS A 83 -10.74 8.12 2.72
N GLU A 84 -11.34 9.15 2.18
CA GLU A 84 -12.79 9.28 2.03
C GLU A 84 -13.37 8.22 1.09
N ASN A 85 -12.57 7.64 0.24
CA ASN A 85 -12.96 6.65 -0.77
C ASN A 85 -12.63 5.19 -0.38
N LEU A 86 -12.13 4.94 0.83
CA LEU A 86 -11.71 3.60 1.28
C LEU A 86 -12.86 2.59 1.29
N THR A 87 -14.09 3.01 1.50
CA THR A 87 -15.27 2.13 1.47
C THR A 87 -15.52 1.51 0.10
N GLY A 88 -15.08 2.17 -0.97
CA GLY A 88 -15.17 1.67 -2.35
C GLY A 88 -14.04 0.73 -2.77
N LEU A 89 -13.05 0.51 -1.91
CA LEU A 89 -11.85 -0.26 -2.24
C LEU A 89 -12.12 -1.70 -2.66
N PRO A 90 -13.00 -2.47 -2.00
CA PRO A 90 -13.32 -3.84 -2.44
C PRO A 90 -13.90 -3.89 -3.86
N SER A 91 -14.74 -2.94 -4.21
CA SER A 91 -15.31 -2.83 -5.56
C SER A 91 -14.26 -2.51 -6.60
N LEU A 92 -13.35 -1.59 -6.29
CA LEU A 92 -12.21 -1.26 -7.15
C LEU A 92 -11.33 -2.50 -7.38
N ILE A 93 -10.95 -3.20 -6.33
CA ILE A 93 -10.11 -4.41 -6.42
C ILE A 93 -10.75 -5.45 -7.35
N ARG A 94 -12.06 -5.71 -7.21
CA ARG A 94 -12.79 -6.62 -8.09
C ARG A 94 -12.75 -6.18 -9.55
N SER A 95 -12.91 -4.89 -9.81
CA SER A 95 -12.88 -4.33 -11.18
C SER A 95 -11.50 -4.46 -11.84
N LEU A 96 -10.42 -4.51 -11.06
CA LEU A 96 -9.05 -4.62 -11.55
C LEU A 96 -8.62 -6.08 -11.78
N ALA A 97 -9.27 -7.03 -11.15
CA ALA A 97 -8.85 -8.44 -11.11
C ALA A 97 -8.69 -9.08 -12.49
N SER A 98 -9.53 -8.69 -13.45
CA SER A 98 -9.50 -9.21 -14.83
C SER A 98 -8.52 -8.48 -15.75
N ARG A 99 -7.89 -7.43 -15.27
CA ARG A 99 -6.94 -6.64 -16.06
C ARG A 99 -5.58 -7.30 -16.14
N ARG A 100 -4.91 -7.12 -17.28
CA ARG A 100 -3.55 -7.66 -17.51
C ARG A 100 -2.48 -6.91 -16.71
N GLN A 101 -2.67 -5.62 -16.50
CA GLN A 101 -1.75 -4.78 -15.76
C GLN A 101 -1.66 -5.17 -14.28
N LYS A 102 -0.62 -4.71 -13.63
CA LYS A 102 -0.40 -4.85 -12.19
C LYS A 102 -0.66 -3.51 -11.49
N PHE A 103 -1.29 -3.56 -10.34
CA PHE A 103 -1.78 -2.37 -9.65
C PHE A 103 -1.24 -2.29 -8.23
N ILE A 104 -0.65 -1.15 -7.91
CA ILE A 104 -0.43 -0.71 -6.53
C ILE A 104 -1.56 0.25 -6.17
N LEU A 105 -2.36 -0.11 -5.17
CA LEU A 105 -3.34 0.78 -4.56
C LEU A 105 -2.64 1.51 -3.42
N PHE A 106 -2.41 2.80 -3.61
CA PHE A 106 -1.61 3.61 -2.72
C PHE A 106 -2.47 4.48 -1.81
N ILE A 107 -2.32 4.30 -0.51
CA ILE A 107 -3.03 5.07 0.52
C ILE A 107 -1.98 5.82 1.32
N ASP A 108 -1.91 7.13 1.07
CA ASP A 108 -0.91 7.99 1.70
C ASP A 108 -1.42 8.55 3.03
N ASP A 109 -0.52 8.62 4.00
CA ASP A 109 -0.75 9.25 5.31
C ASP A 109 -1.97 8.69 6.05
N LEU A 110 -2.01 7.37 6.25
CA LEU A 110 -3.01 6.73 7.08
C LEU A 110 -2.81 7.12 8.54
N ALA A 111 -3.81 7.80 9.11
CA ALA A 111 -3.93 8.03 10.54
C ALA A 111 -5.20 7.32 11.02
N PHE A 112 -5.04 6.37 11.95
CA PHE A 112 -6.17 5.67 12.57
C PHE A 112 -6.47 6.30 13.91
N ASP A 113 -7.62 6.94 14.05
CA ASP A 113 -8.23 7.20 15.35
C ASP A 113 -9.12 6.00 15.70
N GLN A 114 -9.16 5.61 16.98
CA GLN A 114 -9.85 4.40 17.45
C GLN A 114 -11.35 4.35 17.09
N ASP A 115 -11.96 5.51 16.85
CA ASP A 115 -13.37 5.65 16.48
C ASP A 115 -13.60 5.78 14.97
N ASP A 116 -12.56 5.60 14.14
CA ASP A 116 -12.64 5.84 12.72
C ASP A 116 -13.19 4.59 12.00
N LYS A 117 -14.30 4.78 11.27
CA LYS A 117 -14.84 3.77 10.34
C LYS A 117 -13.81 3.34 9.29
N THR A 118 -12.86 4.19 8.99
CA THR A 118 -11.72 3.97 8.11
C THR A 118 -10.85 2.81 8.60
N TYR A 119 -10.57 2.75 9.91
CA TYR A 119 -9.80 1.66 10.51
C TYR A 119 -10.49 0.30 10.34
N SER A 120 -11.79 0.23 10.64
CA SER A 120 -12.57 -1.00 10.49
C SER A 120 -12.62 -1.47 9.04
N SER A 121 -12.78 -0.55 8.10
CA SER A 121 -12.77 -0.85 6.67
C SER A 121 -11.42 -1.37 6.22
N MET A 122 -10.33 -0.72 6.62
CA MET A 122 -8.98 -1.17 6.29
C MET A 122 -8.63 -2.52 6.90
N LYS A 123 -9.01 -2.73 8.16
CA LYS A 123 -8.82 -4.02 8.84
C LYS A 123 -9.48 -5.16 8.06
N THR A 124 -10.73 -4.99 7.68
CA THR A 124 -11.49 -5.97 6.89
C THR A 124 -10.81 -6.26 5.54
N ILE A 125 -10.30 -5.23 4.88
CA ILE A 125 -9.63 -5.36 3.58
C ILE A 125 -8.28 -6.07 3.71
N LEU A 126 -7.51 -5.77 4.76
CA LEU A 126 -6.16 -6.30 4.97
C LEU A 126 -6.18 -7.71 5.58
N GLU A 127 -7.10 -8.00 6.50
CA GLU A 127 -7.24 -9.31 7.13
C GLU A 127 -7.91 -10.35 6.23
N GLY A 128 -8.46 -9.92 5.12
CA GLY A 128 -9.11 -10.76 4.13
C GLY A 128 -10.60 -10.88 4.32
N SER A 129 -11.31 -10.58 3.26
CA SER A 129 -12.69 -11.02 3.06
C SER A 129 -12.69 -12.48 2.61
N LEU A 130 -13.86 -13.10 2.49
CA LEU A 130 -14.02 -14.40 1.84
C LEU A 130 -13.45 -14.41 0.41
N GLU A 131 -13.32 -13.25 -0.20
CA GLU A 131 -12.72 -13.10 -1.52
C GLU A 131 -11.19 -13.05 -1.42
N LYS A 132 -10.54 -13.97 -2.13
CA LYS A 132 -9.09 -13.98 -2.27
C LYS A 132 -8.64 -12.72 -3.02
N ARG A 133 -7.63 -12.02 -2.47
CA ARG A 133 -7.03 -10.87 -3.17
C ARG A 133 -6.45 -11.31 -4.53
N PRO A 134 -6.76 -10.57 -5.62
CA PRO A 134 -6.18 -10.86 -6.93
C PRO A 134 -4.65 -10.76 -6.92
N VAL A 135 -3.98 -11.63 -7.65
CA VAL A 135 -2.50 -11.63 -7.76
C VAL A 135 -1.92 -10.40 -8.44
N ASN A 136 -2.74 -9.64 -9.17
CA ASN A 136 -2.33 -8.42 -9.87
C ASN A 136 -2.55 -7.14 -9.08
N VAL A 137 -2.97 -7.23 -7.82
CA VAL A 137 -3.24 -6.07 -6.95
C VAL A 137 -2.51 -6.20 -5.62
N ALA A 138 -1.81 -5.14 -5.21
CA ALA A 138 -1.23 -4.99 -3.88
C ALA A 138 -1.58 -3.63 -3.29
N ILE A 139 -1.76 -3.56 -1.98
CA ILE A 139 -2.06 -2.32 -1.25
C ILE A 139 -0.80 -1.84 -0.55
N TYR A 140 -0.37 -0.62 -0.87
CA TYR A 140 0.75 0.05 -0.23
C TYR A 140 0.22 1.27 0.53
N ALA A 141 0.52 1.33 1.81
CA ALA A 141 0.10 2.41 2.67
C ALA A 141 1.28 3.05 3.39
N THR A 142 1.16 4.32 3.72
CA THR A 142 2.11 5.03 4.57
C THR A 142 1.43 5.55 5.82
N SER A 143 2.17 5.69 6.91
CA SER A 143 1.70 6.29 8.15
C SER A 143 2.82 7.02 8.86
N ASN A 144 2.52 8.18 9.44
CA ASN A 144 3.44 8.94 10.28
C ASN A 144 3.33 8.58 11.77
N ARG A 145 2.37 7.74 12.15
CA ARG A 145 2.08 7.40 13.56
C ARG A 145 2.42 5.95 13.87
N ARG A 146 3.58 5.76 14.51
CA ARG A 146 4.06 4.45 14.97
C ARG A 146 3.22 3.85 16.10
N HIS A 147 2.68 4.70 16.98
CA HIS A 147 2.07 4.27 18.25
C HIS A 147 0.61 3.81 18.13
N LEU A 148 -0.16 4.32 17.18
CA LEU A 148 -1.57 3.96 17.03
C LEU A 148 -1.76 2.52 16.54
N VAL A 149 -0.87 2.05 15.70
CA VAL A 149 -0.89 0.66 15.24
C VAL A 149 -0.55 -0.29 16.38
N ARG A 150 0.44 0.02 17.21
CA ARG A 150 0.82 -0.81 18.36
C ARG A 150 -0.26 -0.89 19.44
N GLN A 151 -0.88 0.22 19.81
CA GLN A 151 -1.87 0.25 20.89
C GLN A 151 -3.16 -0.50 20.54
N THR A 152 -3.59 -0.47 19.27
CA THR A 152 -4.83 -1.13 18.84
C THR A 152 -4.69 -2.64 18.77
N PHE A 153 -3.49 -3.15 18.61
CA PHE A 153 -3.22 -4.58 18.45
C PHE A 153 -2.74 -5.24 19.74
N THR A 154 -2.03 -4.51 20.62
CA THR A 154 -1.55 -5.04 21.90
C THR A 154 -2.67 -5.21 22.93
N ASP A 155 -3.71 -4.41 22.90
CA ASP A 155 -4.84 -4.50 23.83
C ASP A 155 -5.73 -5.73 23.60
N ARG A 156 -5.54 -6.47 22.50
CA ARG A 156 -6.29 -7.71 22.17
C ARG A 156 -5.47 -8.98 22.21
N ALA A 157 -4.16 -8.85 22.34
CA ALA A 157 -3.28 -10.01 22.20
C ALA A 157 -2.91 -10.58 23.57
N GLY A 158 -3.67 -11.57 23.99
CA GLY A 158 -3.07 -12.61 24.80
C GLY A 158 -2.16 -13.53 24.00
N ASP A 159 -2.35 -13.79 22.71
CA ASP A 159 -1.58 -14.79 21.94
C ASP A 159 -1.66 -14.68 20.39
N GLU A 160 -2.18 -13.63 19.81
CA GLU A 160 -2.19 -13.50 18.34
C GLU A 160 -1.12 -12.53 17.85
N VAL A 161 -0.18 -13.06 17.09
CA VAL A 161 0.79 -12.28 16.33
C VAL A 161 0.04 -11.36 15.39
N ASP A 162 0.23 -10.09 15.61
CA ASP A 162 -0.46 -9.04 14.92
C ASP A 162 -0.20 -9.09 13.40
N THR A 163 -1.24 -9.31 12.63
CA THR A 163 -1.15 -9.42 11.17
C THR A 163 -0.58 -8.16 10.54
N PHE A 164 -0.79 -7.01 11.16
CA PHE A 164 -0.29 -5.74 10.67
C PHE A 164 1.19 -5.54 11.00
N GLU A 165 1.64 -5.89 12.20
CA GLU A 165 3.07 -5.93 12.55
C GLU A 165 3.81 -6.99 11.71
N THR A 166 3.20 -8.13 11.47
CA THR A 166 3.76 -9.17 10.61
C THR A 166 3.95 -8.70 9.17
N ILE A 167 3.00 -7.92 8.64
CA ILE A 167 3.14 -7.32 7.30
C ILE A 167 4.23 -6.25 7.31
N SER A 168 4.28 -5.39 8.33
CA SER A 168 5.31 -4.37 8.46
C SER A 168 6.68 -4.96 8.75
N GLU A 169 6.77 -5.97 9.59
CA GLU A 169 8.02 -6.68 9.88
C GLU A 169 8.51 -7.49 8.68
N LYS A 170 7.65 -8.23 8.01
CA LYS A 170 8.03 -8.97 6.80
C LYS A 170 8.40 -8.07 5.64
N THR A 171 7.91 -6.85 5.60
CA THR A 171 8.14 -5.92 4.48
C THR A 171 9.13 -4.83 4.83
N ALA A 172 9.28 -4.48 6.11
CA ALA A 172 10.21 -3.45 6.59
C ALA A 172 11.50 -4.02 7.21
N LEU A 173 11.52 -5.27 7.65
CA LEU A 173 12.63 -5.87 8.39
C LEU A 173 13.16 -7.18 7.77
N ALA A 174 12.43 -7.78 6.86
CA ALA A 174 12.93 -8.92 6.09
C ALA A 174 13.74 -8.48 4.86
#